data_7b34de758741addc521f913882cb6355
#
_entry.id   7b34de758741addc521f913882cb6355
#
_cell.length_a   1.000
_cell.length_b   1.000
_cell.length_c   1.000
_cell.angle_alpha   90.00
_cell.angle_beta   90.00
_cell.angle_gamma   90.00
#
_symmetry.space_group_name_H-M   'P 1'
#
loop_
_entity.id
_entity.type
_entity.pdbx_description
1 polymer ?
#
loop_
_entity_poly.entity_id
_entity_poly.type
_entity_poly.pdbx_seq_one_letter_code
_entity_poly.pdbx_strand_id
1 'polypeptide(L)'
;ILALVAFFPGFHALTRAANPALAEAQARAPVTVVADPATCAVQFDPVGKAAFVSACDIAKTSLANAGVSYENLAAPAGAGAEVRIGQTVVVSADGSRLDAAGLKTVRAQVDGQIRQALADNGYPAAADPARTNLPAVFGILMIFVVAATALDGPMAAALVELFPTRIRYTAMSLPYHIGTGWVGGFVPFSAFAIVTATGNIYSGLWYPVIFTAISVVVCLFLPETKGKPLD
;
A
#
# COMPACT_ATOMS: atom_id res chain seq x y z
N ILE A 1 -10.57 8.95 15.83
CA ILE A 1 -9.28 8.97 16.53
C ILE A 1 -8.83 7.54 16.87
N LEU A 2 -9.63 6.73 17.58
CA LEU A 2 -9.27 5.34 17.93
C LEU A 2 -8.92 4.50 16.69
N ALA A 3 -9.70 4.59 15.61
CA ALA A 3 -9.42 3.89 14.37
C ALA A 3 -8.06 4.29 13.77
N LEU A 4 -7.73 5.59 13.81
CA LEU A 4 -6.45 6.12 13.31
C LEU A 4 -5.25 5.55 14.09
N VAL A 5 -5.34 5.52 15.42
CA VAL A 5 -4.27 4.99 16.28
C VAL A 5 -4.12 3.48 16.14
N ALA A 6 -5.23 2.76 15.96
CA ALA A 6 -5.25 1.30 15.83
C ALA A 6 -4.81 0.79 14.43
N PHE A 7 -4.71 1.67 13.42
CA PHE A 7 -4.50 1.27 12.03
C PHE A 7 -3.17 0.52 11.82
N PHE A 8 -2.04 1.13 12.17
CA PHE A 8 -0.73 0.47 12.06
C PHE A 8 -0.59 -0.79 12.92
N PRO A 9 -0.86 -0.74 14.24
CA PRO A 9 -0.79 -1.93 15.08
C PRO A 9 -1.74 -3.04 14.59
N GLY A 10 -2.93 -2.68 14.13
CA GLY A 10 -3.91 -3.62 13.60
C GLY A 10 -3.43 -4.35 12.34
N PHE A 11 -2.86 -3.63 11.38
CA PHE A 11 -2.28 -4.25 10.18
C PHE A 11 -1.04 -5.09 10.49
N HIS A 12 -0.18 -4.67 11.42
CA HIS A 12 0.93 -5.50 11.89
C HIS A 12 0.46 -6.79 12.55
N ALA A 13 -0.56 -6.71 13.42
CA ALA A 13 -1.15 -7.87 14.05
C ALA A 13 -1.82 -8.80 13.03
N LEU A 14 -2.55 -8.22 12.05
CA LEU A 14 -3.19 -8.95 10.98
C LEU A 14 -2.17 -9.74 10.14
N THR A 15 -1.08 -9.09 9.72
CA THR A 15 -0.04 -9.74 8.90
C THR A 15 0.63 -10.89 9.67
N ARG A 16 0.95 -10.68 10.94
CA ARG A 16 1.53 -11.74 11.80
C ARG A 16 0.57 -12.89 12.04
N ALA A 17 -0.72 -12.61 12.22
CA ALA A 17 -1.73 -13.64 12.39
C ALA A 17 -2.00 -14.43 11.10
N ALA A 18 -1.95 -13.74 9.94
CA ALA A 18 -2.18 -14.35 8.63
C ALA A 18 -0.97 -15.15 8.13
N ASN A 19 0.25 -14.64 8.30
CA ASN A 19 1.47 -15.28 7.81
C ASN A 19 2.64 -15.09 8.79
N PRO A 20 2.70 -15.86 9.89
CA PRO A 20 3.79 -15.78 10.85
C PRO A 20 5.16 -16.15 10.25
N ALA A 21 5.18 -17.08 9.28
CA ALA A 21 6.39 -17.53 8.62
C ALA A 21 7.07 -16.41 7.81
N LEU A 22 6.31 -15.47 7.26
CA LEU A 22 6.85 -14.31 6.57
C LEU A 22 7.62 -13.40 7.53
N ALA A 23 7.06 -13.12 8.71
CA ALA A 23 7.72 -12.30 9.72
C ALA A 23 9.01 -12.94 10.24
N GLU A 24 9.01 -14.26 10.42
CA GLU A 24 10.20 -15.03 10.81
C GLU A 24 11.28 -15.01 9.72
N ALA A 25 10.89 -15.13 8.44
CA ALA A 25 11.80 -15.09 7.30
C ALA A 25 12.47 -13.70 7.17
N GLN A 26 11.68 -12.63 7.28
CA GLN A 26 12.19 -11.25 7.24
C GLN A 26 13.21 -10.96 8.35
N ALA A 27 13.00 -11.52 9.53
CA ALA A 27 13.94 -11.37 10.65
C ALA A 27 15.26 -12.13 10.44
N ARG A 28 15.20 -13.30 9.76
CA ARG A 28 16.38 -14.16 9.51
C ARG A 28 17.21 -13.71 8.31
N ALA A 29 16.56 -13.31 7.24
CA ALA A 29 17.20 -12.95 5.98
C ALA A 29 16.60 -11.62 5.48
N PRO A 30 17.04 -10.48 6.01
CA PRO A 30 16.55 -9.18 5.57
C PRO A 30 16.84 -8.96 4.09
N VAL A 31 15.92 -8.28 3.42
CA VAL A 31 16.03 -7.96 2.00
C VAL A 31 16.49 -6.52 1.82
N THR A 32 17.45 -6.33 0.93
CA THR A 32 17.99 -5.01 0.61
C THR A 32 18.03 -4.83 -0.90
N VAL A 33 17.59 -3.67 -1.37
CA VAL A 33 17.73 -3.24 -2.77
C VAL A 33 18.86 -2.22 -2.85
N VAL A 34 19.92 -2.56 -3.56
CA VAL A 34 21.07 -1.69 -3.81
C VAL A 34 20.95 -1.17 -5.24
N ALA A 35 20.70 0.12 -5.42
CA ALA A 35 20.53 0.72 -6.75
C ALA A 35 20.93 2.20 -6.75
N ASP A 36 21.26 2.74 -7.94
CA ASP A 36 21.39 4.18 -8.12
C ASP A 36 20.02 4.85 -7.93
N PRO A 37 19.84 5.72 -6.91
CA PRO A 37 18.55 6.37 -6.64
C PRO A 37 17.99 7.16 -7.83
N ALA A 38 18.86 7.69 -8.71
CA ALA A 38 18.45 8.45 -9.89
C ALA A 38 17.74 7.59 -10.95
N THR A 39 17.93 6.27 -10.92
CA THR A 39 17.29 5.34 -11.85
C THR A 39 15.97 4.76 -11.35
N CYS A 40 15.61 5.05 -10.11
CA CYS A 40 14.39 4.55 -9.47
C CYS A 40 13.25 5.54 -9.63
N ALA A 41 12.22 5.18 -10.38
CA ALA A 41 11.04 6.01 -10.58
C ALA A 41 10.04 5.90 -9.40
N VAL A 42 9.23 6.95 -9.21
CA VAL A 42 8.05 6.86 -8.35
C VAL A 42 6.97 6.09 -9.09
N GLN A 43 6.62 4.90 -8.61
CA GLN A 43 5.73 3.96 -9.28
C GLN A 43 4.24 4.32 -9.07
N PHE A 44 3.86 5.54 -9.41
CA PHE A 44 2.48 6.00 -9.39
C PHE A 44 1.91 6.00 -10.81
N ASP A 45 1.03 5.04 -11.11
CA ASP A 45 0.43 4.90 -12.44
C ASP A 45 -1.07 4.56 -12.35
N PRO A 46 -1.93 5.56 -12.13
CA PRO A 46 -3.37 5.36 -12.03
C PRO A 46 -4.03 5.02 -13.37
N VAL A 47 -3.33 5.20 -14.50
CA VAL A 47 -3.85 4.98 -15.85
C VAL A 47 -3.32 3.68 -16.47
N GLY A 48 -2.30 3.05 -15.86
CA GLY A 48 -1.70 1.82 -16.36
C GLY A 48 -0.87 1.99 -17.63
N LYS A 49 -0.33 3.20 -17.86
CA LYS A 49 0.45 3.53 -19.07
C LYS A 49 1.93 3.78 -18.80
N ALA A 50 2.33 3.97 -17.56
CA ALA A 50 3.74 4.19 -17.23
C ALA A 50 4.53 2.90 -17.38
N ALA A 51 5.66 2.99 -18.08
CA ALA A 51 6.59 1.89 -18.22
C ALA A 51 7.71 2.04 -17.17
N PHE A 52 7.61 1.32 -16.07
CA PHE A 52 8.68 1.22 -15.07
C PHE A 52 9.71 0.20 -15.54
N VAL A 53 10.68 0.65 -16.33
CA VAL A 53 11.56 -0.22 -17.13
C VAL A 53 12.95 -0.36 -16.56
N SER A 54 13.36 0.52 -15.64
CA SER A 54 14.71 0.46 -15.06
C SER A 54 14.91 -0.82 -14.23
N ALA A 55 16.17 -1.25 -14.08
CA ALA A 55 16.52 -2.37 -13.23
C ALA A 55 16.03 -2.18 -11.79
N CYS A 56 16.10 -0.94 -11.27
CA CYS A 56 15.58 -0.58 -9.95
C CYS A 56 14.06 -0.75 -9.86
N ASP A 57 13.33 -0.27 -10.86
CA ASP A 57 11.86 -0.34 -10.87
C ASP A 57 11.38 -1.77 -10.92
N ILE A 58 12.00 -2.61 -11.76
CA ILE A 58 11.65 -4.03 -11.92
C ILE A 58 11.88 -4.78 -10.59
N ALA A 59 13.04 -4.56 -9.95
CA ALA A 59 13.35 -5.17 -8.67
C ALA A 59 12.36 -4.79 -7.57
N LYS A 60 12.07 -3.50 -7.42
CA LYS A 60 11.14 -2.98 -6.41
C LYS A 60 9.71 -3.44 -6.64
N THR A 61 9.25 -3.44 -7.90
CA THR A 61 7.93 -3.95 -8.27
C THR A 61 7.79 -5.42 -7.89
N SER A 62 8.79 -6.24 -8.19
CA SER A 62 8.78 -7.68 -7.87
C SER A 62 8.68 -7.93 -6.37
N LEU A 63 9.48 -7.24 -5.56
CA LEU A 63 9.46 -7.35 -4.10
C LEU A 63 8.14 -6.83 -3.48
N ALA A 64 7.63 -5.71 -3.97
CA ALA A 64 6.36 -5.16 -3.52
C ALA A 64 5.19 -6.10 -3.83
N ASN A 65 5.17 -6.70 -5.03
CA ASN A 65 4.18 -7.71 -5.42
C ASN A 65 4.30 -9.01 -4.61
N ALA A 66 5.50 -9.36 -4.18
CA ALA A 66 5.74 -10.49 -3.27
C ALA A 66 5.32 -10.19 -1.82
N GLY A 67 4.97 -8.93 -1.50
CA GLY A 67 4.62 -8.50 -0.15
C GLY A 67 5.81 -8.52 0.83
N VAL A 68 7.02 -8.38 0.31
CA VAL A 68 8.26 -8.44 1.09
C VAL A 68 8.79 -7.03 1.31
N SER A 69 9.01 -6.66 2.58
CA SER A 69 9.68 -5.41 2.92
C SER A 69 11.17 -5.49 2.63
N TYR A 70 11.75 -4.38 2.19
CA TYR A 70 13.18 -4.26 1.88
C TYR A 70 13.74 -2.92 2.32
N GLU A 71 15.05 -2.86 2.50
CA GLU A 71 15.78 -1.64 2.75
C GLU A 71 16.41 -1.12 1.44
N ASN A 72 16.33 0.20 1.24
CA ASN A 72 16.97 0.83 0.09
C ASN A 72 18.38 1.29 0.47
N LEU A 73 19.38 0.79 -0.27
CA LEU A 73 20.76 1.26 -0.18
C LEU A 73 21.17 1.95 -1.48
N ALA A 74 21.73 3.15 -1.36
CA ALA A 74 22.21 3.89 -2.51
C ALA A 74 23.49 3.25 -3.06
N ALA A 75 23.50 2.98 -4.36
CA ALA A 75 24.66 2.60 -5.13
C ALA A 75 25.25 3.83 -5.85
N PRO A 76 26.52 3.77 -6.30
CA PRO A 76 27.10 4.81 -7.14
C PRO A 76 26.28 5.07 -8.41
N ALA A 77 26.38 6.30 -8.95
CA ALA A 77 25.71 6.68 -10.18
C ALA A 77 26.04 5.73 -11.34
N GLY A 78 24.99 5.27 -12.04
CA GLY A 78 25.12 4.32 -13.16
C GLY A 78 25.30 2.85 -12.76
N ALA A 79 25.31 2.51 -11.48
CA ALA A 79 25.32 1.13 -11.04
C ALA A 79 23.98 0.45 -11.35
N GLY A 80 24.03 -0.81 -11.73
CA GLY A 80 22.83 -1.66 -11.87
C GLY A 80 22.12 -1.88 -10.53
N ALA A 81 20.89 -2.38 -10.58
CA ALA A 81 20.18 -2.72 -9.37
C ALA A 81 20.41 -4.17 -8.95
N GLU A 82 20.66 -4.38 -7.67
CA GLU A 82 20.84 -5.69 -7.04
C GLU A 82 19.84 -5.86 -5.89
N VAL A 83 19.24 -7.04 -5.79
CA VAL A 83 18.44 -7.47 -4.65
C VAL A 83 19.26 -8.43 -3.82
N ARG A 84 19.50 -8.10 -2.57
CA ARG A 84 20.22 -8.95 -1.62
C ARG A 84 19.23 -9.54 -0.63
N ILE A 85 19.19 -10.86 -0.51
CA ILE A 85 18.29 -11.62 0.36
C ILE A 85 19.19 -12.52 1.22
N GLY A 86 19.44 -12.13 2.46
CA GLY A 86 20.45 -12.80 3.28
C GLY A 86 21.82 -12.80 2.60
N GLN A 87 22.29 -13.97 2.17
CA GLN A 87 23.57 -14.12 1.44
C GLN A 87 23.39 -14.22 -0.08
N THR A 88 22.16 -14.31 -0.57
CA THR A 88 21.86 -14.46 -2.00
C THR A 88 21.76 -13.10 -2.66
N VAL A 89 22.41 -12.92 -3.82
CA VAL A 89 22.36 -11.70 -4.62
C VAL A 89 21.69 -11.99 -5.95
N VAL A 90 20.65 -11.23 -6.28
CA VAL A 90 19.98 -11.27 -7.58
C VAL A 90 20.19 -9.96 -8.29
N VAL A 91 20.81 -9.98 -9.47
CA VAL A 91 21.03 -8.80 -10.30
C VAL A 91 19.77 -8.55 -11.14
N SER A 92 19.19 -7.37 -11.02
CA SER A 92 18.05 -6.97 -11.84
C SER A 92 18.52 -6.46 -13.19
N ALA A 93 17.76 -6.76 -14.24
CA ALA A 93 18.06 -6.33 -15.59
C ALA A 93 17.30 -5.05 -15.96
N ASP A 94 17.95 -4.21 -16.78
CA ASP A 94 17.36 -2.99 -17.32
C ASP A 94 16.56 -3.30 -18.60
N GLY A 95 15.29 -2.91 -18.62
CA GLY A 95 14.39 -3.08 -19.76
C GLY A 95 14.20 -1.83 -20.62
N SER A 96 14.92 -0.73 -20.35
CA SER A 96 14.69 0.58 -21.02
C SER A 96 14.92 0.57 -22.54
N ARG A 97 15.68 -0.40 -23.05
CA ARG A 97 15.99 -0.55 -24.48
C ARG A 97 15.22 -1.68 -25.16
N LEU A 98 14.31 -2.32 -24.43
CA LEU A 98 13.53 -3.47 -24.91
C LEU A 98 12.18 -3.03 -25.44
N ASP A 99 11.66 -3.80 -26.39
CA ASP A 99 10.25 -3.73 -26.77
C ASP A 99 9.32 -4.30 -25.67
N ALA A 100 8.02 -4.19 -25.86
CA ALA A 100 7.04 -4.66 -24.86
C ALA A 100 7.15 -6.17 -24.57
N ALA A 101 7.48 -6.98 -25.58
CA ALA A 101 7.63 -8.42 -25.43
C ALA A 101 8.91 -8.76 -24.65
N GLY A 102 10.02 -8.14 -25.01
CA GLY A 102 11.30 -8.28 -24.31
C GLY A 102 11.23 -7.81 -22.86
N LEU A 103 10.57 -6.67 -22.61
CA LEU A 103 10.35 -6.17 -21.25
C LEU A 103 9.52 -7.15 -20.40
N LYS A 104 8.46 -7.73 -20.96
CA LYS A 104 7.65 -8.75 -20.27
C LYS A 104 8.49 -9.97 -19.91
N THR A 105 9.36 -10.43 -20.82
CA THR A 105 10.25 -11.56 -20.59
C THR A 105 11.27 -11.28 -19.50
N VAL A 106 11.92 -10.13 -19.53
CA VAL A 106 12.89 -9.71 -18.51
C VAL A 106 12.24 -9.57 -17.15
N ARG A 107 11.07 -8.94 -17.07
CA ARG A 107 10.31 -8.86 -15.80
C ARG A 107 9.98 -10.24 -15.23
N ALA A 108 9.49 -11.16 -16.07
CA ALA A 108 9.18 -12.52 -15.64
C ALA A 108 10.43 -13.28 -15.17
N GLN A 109 11.57 -13.08 -15.83
CA GLN A 109 12.84 -13.69 -15.45
C GLN A 109 13.34 -13.16 -14.10
N VAL A 110 13.36 -11.84 -13.91
CA VAL A 110 13.79 -11.22 -12.64
C VAL A 110 12.82 -11.60 -11.50
N ASP A 111 11.52 -11.59 -11.75
CA ASP A 111 10.51 -12.02 -10.77
C ASP A 111 10.72 -13.47 -10.35
N GLY A 112 10.98 -14.37 -11.32
CA GLY A 112 11.29 -15.77 -11.05
C GLY A 112 12.57 -15.96 -10.23
N GLN A 113 13.63 -15.22 -10.54
CA GLN A 113 14.90 -15.26 -9.79
C GLN A 113 14.73 -14.75 -8.36
N ILE A 114 14.01 -13.64 -8.17
CA ILE A 114 13.72 -13.09 -6.85
C ILE A 114 12.86 -14.07 -6.03
N ARG A 115 11.80 -14.63 -6.62
CA ARG A 115 10.97 -15.65 -5.94
C ARG A 115 11.75 -16.88 -5.52
N GLN A 116 12.64 -17.37 -6.40
CA GLN A 116 13.50 -18.50 -6.07
C GLN A 116 14.45 -18.15 -4.92
N ALA A 117 15.12 -17.01 -5.00
CA ALA A 117 16.02 -16.55 -3.95
C ALA A 117 15.30 -16.31 -2.60
N LEU A 118 14.06 -15.83 -2.63
CA LEU A 118 13.21 -15.71 -1.45
C LEU A 118 12.91 -17.11 -0.87
N ALA A 119 12.51 -18.06 -1.70
CA ALA A 119 12.21 -19.43 -1.26
C ALA A 119 13.44 -20.11 -0.65
N ASP A 120 14.62 -19.97 -1.27
CA ASP A 120 15.89 -20.53 -0.79
C ASP A 120 16.30 -19.95 0.58
N ASN A 121 15.87 -18.71 0.88
CA ASN A 121 16.07 -18.05 2.18
C ASN A 121 14.90 -18.23 3.15
N GLY A 122 13.98 -19.15 2.86
CA GLY A 122 12.89 -19.54 3.76
C GLY A 122 11.69 -18.61 3.78
N TYR A 123 11.55 -17.74 2.78
CA TYR A 123 10.34 -16.96 2.61
C TYR A 123 9.22 -17.85 2.06
N PRO A 124 8.02 -17.83 2.67
CA PRO A 124 6.91 -18.64 2.18
C PRO A 124 6.35 -18.06 0.88
N ALA A 125 6.12 -18.88 -0.12
CA ALA A 125 5.45 -18.47 -1.37
C ALA A 125 3.97 -18.11 -1.14
N ALA A 126 3.34 -18.70 -0.12
CA ALA A 126 1.99 -18.40 0.33
C ALA A 126 1.89 -18.64 1.84
N ALA A 127 0.88 -18.05 2.47
CA ALA A 127 0.60 -18.34 3.87
C ALA A 127 0.22 -19.81 4.06
N ASP A 128 0.80 -20.45 5.08
CA ASP A 128 0.46 -21.81 5.46
C ASP A 128 -0.85 -21.83 6.25
N PRO A 129 -1.92 -22.44 5.73
CA PRO A 129 -3.21 -22.51 6.43
C PRO A 129 -3.13 -23.11 7.82
N ALA A 130 -2.19 -24.07 8.04
CA ALA A 130 -2.00 -24.72 9.34
C ALA A 130 -1.37 -23.79 10.39
N ARG A 131 -0.61 -22.78 9.97
CA ARG A 131 0.05 -21.80 10.83
C ARG A 131 -0.71 -20.47 10.93
N THR A 132 -1.72 -20.27 10.07
CA THR A 132 -2.57 -19.06 10.08
C THR A 132 -3.51 -19.07 11.27
N ASN A 133 -3.49 -18.03 12.07
CA ASN A 133 -4.44 -17.86 13.17
C ASN A 133 -5.75 -17.25 12.66
N LEU A 134 -6.62 -18.10 12.07
CA LEU A 134 -7.89 -17.68 11.49
C LEU A 134 -8.80 -16.90 12.46
N PRO A 135 -8.97 -17.33 13.74
CA PRO A 135 -9.77 -16.56 14.69
C PRO A 135 -9.25 -15.14 14.92
N ALA A 136 -7.92 -14.97 15.03
CA ALA A 136 -7.30 -13.66 15.19
C ALA A 136 -7.47 -12.80 13.92
N VAL A 137 -7.25 -13.37 12.72
CA VAL A 137 -7.46 -12.69 11.44
C VAL A 137 -8.90 -12.21 11.33
N PHE A 138 -9.87 -13.10 11.60
CA PHE A 138 -11.30 -12.76 11.55
C PHE A 138 -11.66 -11.69 12.57
N GLY A 139 -11.18 -11.81 13.81
CA GLY A 139 -11.44 -10.83 14.86
C GLY A 139 -10.91 -9.43 14.52
N ILE A 140 -9.67 -9.33 14.00
CA ILE A 140 -9.08 -8.04 13.58
C ILE A 140 -9.85 -7.44 12.41
N LEU A 141 -10.20 -8.24 11.40
CA LEU A 141 -10.99 -7.78 10.26
C LEU A 141 -12.38 -7.29 10.70
N MET A 142 -13.04 -8.01 11.62
CA MET A 142 -14.33 -7.58 12.19
C MET A 142 -14.23 -6.23 12.91
N ILE A 143 -13.16 -5.99 13.67
CA ILE A 143 -12.93 -4.70 14.31
C ILE A 143 -12.81 -3.59 13.24
N PHE A 144 -12.07 -3.82 12.15
CA PHE A 144 -11.95 -2.84 11.06
C PHE A 144 -13.28 -2.59 10.36
N VAL A 145 -14.06 -3.64 10.07
CA VAL A 145 -15.38 -3.51 9.45
C VAL A 145 -16.34 -2.72 10.36
N VAL A 146 -16.40 -3.05 11.65
CA VAL A 146 -17.23 -2.33 12.62
C VAL A 146 -16.81 -0.87 12.72
N ALA A 147 -15.52 -0.58 12.75
CA ALA A 147 -15.02 0.79 12.78
C ALA A 147 -15.38 1.56 11.50
N ALA A 148 -15.27 0.95 10.33
CA ALA A 148 -15.64 1.55 9.05
C ALA A 148 -17.15 1.85 8.99
N THR A 149 -17.99 0.88 9.30
CA THR A 149 -19.46 1.08 9.30
C THR A 149 -19.94 2.10 10.32
N ALA A 150 -19.27 2.18 11.48
CA ALA A 150 -19.57 3.20 12.48
C ALA A 150 -19.23 4.63 12.01
N LEU A 151 -18.28 4.78 11.06
CA LEU A 151 -17.96 6.05 10.43
C LEU A 151 -18.90 6.38 9.26
N ASP A 152 -19.23 5.39 8.44
CA ASP A 152 -20.07 5.59 7.24
C ASP A 152 -21.53 5.94 7.58
N GLY A 153 -22.08 5.36 8.62
CA GLY A 153 -23.47 5.59 9.01
C GLY A 153 -23.82 7.07 9.28
N PRO A 154 -23.09 7.77 10.16
CA PRO A 154 -23.32 9.18 10.44
C PRO A 154 -22.93 10.11 9.29
N MET A 155 -21.99 9.73 8.44
CA MET A 155 -21.44 10.58 7.38
C MET A 155 -22.52 10.99 6.37
N ALA A 156 -23.38 10.07 5.95
CA ALA A 156 -24.47 10.36 5.03
C ALA A 156 -25.46 11.38 5.62
N ALA A 157 -25.84 11.21 6.89
CA ALA A 157 -26.71 12.13 7.59
C ALA A 157 -26.06 13.51 7.74
N ALA A 158 -24.80 13.57 8.16
CA ALA A 158 -24.06 14.83 8.29
C ALA A 158 -23.96 15.60 6.96
N LEU A 159 -23.70 14.91 5.85
CA LEU A 159 -23.67 15.53 4.52
C LEU A 159 -25.03 16.11 4.13
N VAL A 160 -26.13 15.42 4.44
CA VAL A 160 -27.47 15.89 4.17
C VAL A 160 -27.82 17.15 4.97
N GLU A 161 -27.36 17.24 6.22
CA GLU A 161 -27.64 18.39 7.10
C GLU A 161 -26.82 19.64 6.77
N LEU A 162 -25.68 19.49 6.09
CA LEU A 162 -24.80 20.61 5.73
C LEU A 162 -25.34 21.49 4.59
N PHE A 163 -26.31 20.98 3.81
CA PHE A 163 -26.82 21.69 2.64
C PHE A 163 -28.31 21.98 2.73
N PRO A 164 -28.75 23.19 2.29
CA PRO A 164 -30.17 23.55 2.21
C PRO A 164 -30.95 22.56 1.33
N THR A 165 -32.21 22.29 1.69
CA THR A 165 -33.07 21.31 0.99
C THR A 165 -33.15 21.53 -0.51
N ARG A 166 -33.18 22.80 -0.96
CA ARG A 166 -33.32 23.20 -2.36
C ARG A 166 -32.18 22.71 -3.27
N ILE A 167 -30.95 22.63 -2.77
CA ILE A 167 -29.76 22.27 -3.57
C ILE A 167 -29.06 21.03 -3.06
N ARG A 168 -29.57 20.42 -2.01
CA ARG A 168 -28.94 19.34 -1.22
C ARG A 168 -28.42 18.22 -2.10
N TYR A 169 -29.25 17.69 -3.00
CA TYR A 169 -28.88 16.56 -3.84
C TYR A 169 -27.65 16.85 -4.71
N THR A 170 -27.62 17.99 -5.37
CA THR A 170 -26.50 18.38 -6.23
C THR A 170 -25.27 18.80 -5.42
N ALA A 171 -25.48 19.56 -4.34
CA ALA A 171 -24.37 20.10 -3.55
C ALA A 171 -23.63 19.01 -2.74
N MET A 172 -24.32 18.01 -2.21
CA MET A 172 -23.66 16.90 -1.50
C MET A 172 -22.96 15.91 -2.45
N SER A 173 -23.40 15.82 -3.70
CA SER A 173 -22.81 14.91 -4.69
C SER A 173 -21.35 15.27 -5.01
N LEU A 174 -21.03 16.56 -5.12
CA LEU A 174 -19.69 17.00 -5.46
C LEU A 174 -18.63 16.61 -4.41
N PRO A 175 -18.72 16.96 -3.11
CA PRO A 175 -17.76 16.57 -2.11
C PRO A 175 -17.70 15.04 -1.92
N TYR A 176 -18.83 14.35 -2.04
CA TYR A 176 -18.86 12.89 -1.97
C TYR A 176 -18.03 12.25 -3.09
N HIS A 177 -18.23 12.67 -4.35
CA HIS A 177 -17.48 12.11 -5.47
C HIS A 177 -16.01 12.52 -5.49
N ILE A 178 -15.65 13.70 -5.02
CA ILE A 178 -14.25 14.09 -4.84
C ILE A 178 -13.59 13.21 -3.76
N GLY A 179 -14.25 13.02 -2.63
CA GLY A 179 -13.71 12.20 -1.54
C GLY A 179 -13.58 10.72 -1.92
N THR A 180 -14.65 10.10 -2.40
CA THR A 180 -14.64 8.66 -2.73
C THR A 180 -13.95 8.36 -4.05
N GLY A 181 -14.16 9.19 -5.09
CA GLY A 181 -13.62 8.97 -6.42
C GLY A 181 -12.14 9.31 -6.52
N TRP A 182 -11.74 10.48 -6.09
CA TRP A 182 -10.34 10.91 -6.19
C TRP A 182 -9.50 10.39 -5.03
N VAL A 183 -9.82 10.79 -3.80
CA VAL A 183 -9.02 10.39 -2.64
C VAL A 183 -9.10 8.87 -2.45
N GLY A 184 -10.29 8.29 -2.44
CA GLY A 184 -10.49 6.85 -2.29
C GLY A 184 -9.97 6.04 -3.50
N GLY A 185 -10.23 6.51 -4.72
CA GLY A 185 -9.80 5.85 -5.96
C GLY A 185 -8.29 5.81 -6.14
N PHE A 186 -7.54 6.79 -5.61
CA PHE A 186 -6.08 6.79 -5.67
C PHE A 186 -5.40 6.01 -4.54
N VAL A 187 -6.12 5.48 -3.56
CA VAL A 187 -5.53 4.69 -2.46
C VAL A 187 -4.61 3.58 -2.95
N PRO A 188 -5.03 2.65 -3.85
CA PRO A 188 -4.17 1.54 -4.26
C PRO A 188 -2.90 2.01 -4.97
N PHE A 189 -3.00 3.00 -5.85
CA PHE A 189 -1.86 3.52 -6.62
C PHE A 189 -0.88 4.29 -5.74
N SER A 190 -1.40 5.15 -4.87
CA SER A 190 -0.57 5.92 -3.93
C SER A 190 0.09 5.02 -2.89
N ALA A 191 -0.64 4.06 -2.34
CA ALA A 191 -0.09 3.10 -1.39
C ALA A 191 1.02 2.25 -2.03
N PHE A 192 0.81 1.76 -3.26
CA PHE A 192 1.82 1.01 -3.99
C PHE A 192 3.07 1.86 -4.28
N ALA A 193 2.89 3.10 -4.75
CA ALA A 193 4.00 4.02 -5.01
C ALA A 193 4.81 4.32 -3.72
N ILE A 194 4.15 4.51 -2.59
CA ILE A 194 4.82 4.72 -1.30
C ILE A 194 5.59 3.46 -0.86
N VAL A 195 4.98 2.29 -1.00
CA VAL A 195 5.63 1.00 -0.67
C VAL A 195 6.88 0.79 -1.52
N THR A 196 6.79 0.97 -2.84
CA THR A 196 7.95 0.79 -3.74
C THR A 196 9.03 1.84 -3.52
N ALA A 197 8.66 3.06 -3.14
CA ALA A 197 9.63 4.11 -2.82
C ALA A 197 10.35 3.84 -1.49
N THR A 198 9.63 3.41 -0.47
CA THR A 198 10.17 3.25 0.90
C THR A 198 10.72 1.85 1.17
N GLY A 199 10.24 0.83 0.48
CA GLY A 199 10.56 -0.58 0.73
C GLY A 199 9.77 -1.20 1.89
N ASN A 200 8.98 -0.45 2.63
CA ASN A 200 8.20 -0.96 3.74
C ASN A 200 6.73 -1.15 3.34
N ILE A 201 6.23 -2.39 3.39
CA ILE A 201 4.85 -2.74 3.02
C ILE A 201 3.78 -1.98 3.80
N TYR A 202 4.10 -1.52 5.01
CA TYR A 202 3.17 -0.74 5.84
C TYR A 202 3.19 0.76 5.53
N SER A 203 4.19 1.26 4.82
CA SER A 203 4.29 2.69 4.49
C SER A 203 3.13 3.20 3.63
N GLY A 204 2.53 2.32 2.81
CA GLY A 204 1.33 2.65 2.04
C GLY A 204 0.13 3.06 2.90
N LEU A 205 0.09 2.63 4.16
CA LEU A 205 -0.95 3.01 5.12
C LEU A 205 -0.91 4.50 5.51
N TRP A 206 0.20 5.19 5.27
CA TRP A 206 0.27 6.63 5.53
C TRP A 206 -0.70 7.43 4.68
N TYR A 207 -0.99 7.00 3.46
CA TYR A 207 -1.93 7.69 2.60
C TYR A 207 -3.33 7.81 3.24
N PRO A 208 -4.05 6.73 3.57
CA PRO A 208 -5.35 6.84 4.22
C PRO A 208 -5.27 7.45 5.63
N VAL A 209 -4.16 7.27 6.36
CA VAL A 209 -3.96 7.86 7.69
C VAL A 209 -3.92 9.39 7.62
N ILE A 210 -3.19 9.96 6.65
CA ILE A 210 -3.10 11.42 6.48
C ILE A 210 -4.48 12.01 6.16
N PHE A 211 -5.22 11.42 5.21
CA PHE A 211 -6.56 11.91 4.86
C PHE A 211 -7.55 11.77 6.01
N THR A 212 -7.47 10.67 6.77
CA THR A 212 -8.29 10.49 7.97
C THR A 212 -7.95 11.52 9.05
N ALA A 213 -6.66 11.82 9.25
CA ALA A 213 -6.24 12.85 10.19
C ALA A 213 -6.75 14.25 9.79
N ILE A 214 -6.65 14.60 8.50
CA ILE A 214 -7.23 15.84 7.95
C ILE A 214 -8.74 15.87 8.22
N SER A 215 -9.46 14.77 7.95
CA SER A 215 -10.90 14.67 8.19
C SER A 215 -11.26 14.89 9.66
N VAL A 216 -10.48 14.32 10.60
CA VAL A 216 -10.67 14.56 12.04
C VAL A 216 -10.53 16.05 12.37
N VAL A 217 -9.49 16.69 11.84
CA VAL A 217 -9.29 18.15 12.06
C VAL A 217 -10.46 18.95 11.50
N VAL A 218 -10.88 18.68 10.27
CA VAL A 218 -12.02 19.36 9.64
C VAL A 218 -13.30 19.17 10.47
N CYS A 219 -13.57 17.97 10.96
CA CYS A 219 -14.74 17.69 11.80
C CYS A 219 -14.79 18.52 13.09
N LEU A 220 -13.63 18.91 13.65
CA LEU A 220 -13.58 19.77 14.83
C LEU A 220 -14.04 21.22 14.56
N PHE A 221 -14.00 21.65 13.29
CA PHE A 221 -14.42 22.99 12.87
C PHE A 221 -15.80 23.02 12.23
N LEU A 222 -16.45 21.86 12.01
CA LEU A 222 -17.80 21.80 11.46
C LEU A 222 -18.81 22.36 12.48
N PRO A 223 -19.81 23.14 12.02
CA PRO A 223 -20.85 23.64 12.90
C PRO A 223 -21.74 22.52 13.40
N GLU A 224 -22.18 22.62 14.66
CA GLU A 224 -23.19 21.70 15.20
C GLU A 224 -24.53 21.93 14.51
N THR A 225 -25.06 20.89 13.87
CA THR A 225 -26.32 20.93 13.12
C THR A 225 -27.49 20.30 13.87
N LYS A 226 -27.21 19.56 14.97
CA LYS A 226 -28.20 18.85 15.74
C LYS A 226 -29.34 19.77 16.21
N GLY A 227 -30.56 19.44 15.81
CA GLY A 227 -31.77 20.17 16.21
C GLY A 227 -31.99 21.49 15.46
N LYS A 228 -31.20 21.83 14.44
CA LYS A 228 -31.49 22.95 13.57
C LYS A 228 -32.58 22.58 12.54
N PRO A 229 -33.51 23.49 12.19
CA PRO A 229 -34.46 23.25 11.11
C PRO A 229 -33.70 23.04 9.79
N LEU A 230 -34.13 22.08 9.01
CA LEU A 230 -33.60 21.81 7.67
C LEU A 230 -34.34 22.68 6.66
N ASP A 231 -33.87 23.94 6.47
CA ASP A 231 -34.43 24.90 5.52
C ASP A 231 -34.12 24.56 4.06
#